data_e8c0fadb339bbac656b2b4ea2d140951
#
_entry.id   e8c0fadb339bbac656b2b4ea2d140951
#
_cell.length_a   1.000
_cell.length_b   1.000
_cell.length_c   1.000
_cell.angle_alpha   90.00
_cell.angle_beta   90.00
_cell.angle_gamma   90.00
#
_symmetry.space_group_name_H-M   'P 1'
#
loop_
_entity.id
_entity.type
_entity.pdbx_description
1 polymer ?
#
loop_
_entity_poly.entity_id
_entity_poly.type
_entity_poly.pdbx_seq_one_letter_code
_entity_poly.pdbx_strand_id
1 'polypeptide(L)'
;LVGATLTLIAGVDHRIMESLTPALSRTLIASFVVFFAAFIYREWTAASPILDLSLFRIRMFTLSSLALLLVGVAQVMIGFVLPFYLQAVLHLKPSFIGLLFVSAPIFTVTLSPLVGWAVDKVGPRVPATIGISFLAAAGFSGSYLRPDSHWLAAVGVLALWGLATSLFFTSNHTAMITSVPDE
;
A
#
# COMPACT_ATOMS: atom_id res chain seq x y z
N LEU A 1 17.08 -0.87 -9.77
CA LEU A 1 16.05 -0.95 -8.73
C LEU A 1 15.88 -2.37 -8.19
N VAL A 2 15.68 -3.38 -9.04
CA VAL A 2 15.50 -4.79 -8.64
C VAL A 2 16.68 -5.30 -7.78
N GLY A 3 17.93 -5.01 -8.18
CA GLY A 3 19.10 -5.38 -7.39
C GLY A 3 19.09 -4.74 -5.99
N ALA A 4 18.72 -3.46 -5.89
CA ALA A 4 18.65 -2.75 -4.62
C ALA A 4 17.57 -3.32 -3.69
N THR A 5 16.37 -3.65 -4.22
CA THR A 5 15.31 -4.26 -3.41
C THR A 5 15.68 -5.66 -2.93
N LEU A 6 16.31 -6.48 -3.76
CA LEU A 6 16.75 -7.81 -3.36
C LEU A 6 17.82 -7.76 -2.26
N THR A 7 18.79 -6.82 -2.36
CA THR A 7 19.82 -6.65 -1.32
C THR A 7 19.24 -6.11 -0.02
N LEU A 8 18.23 -5.23 -0.09
CA LEU A 8 17.52 -4.75 1.10
C LEU A 8 16.75 -5.88 1.79
N ILE A 9 15.98 -6.65 1.04
CA ILE A 9 15.18 -7.77 1.56
C ILE A 9 16.10 -8.78 2.24
N ALA A 10 17.19 -9.18 1.56
CA ALA A 10 18.15 -10.12 2.13
C ALA A 10 18.87 -9.57 3.37
N GLY A 11 19.10 -8.25 3.45
CA GLY A 11 19.78 -7.62 4.58
C GLY A 11 18.88 -7.37 5.81
N VAL A 12 17.55 -7.39 5.64
CA VAL A 12 16.57 -7.08 6.70
C VAL A 12 15.82 -8.31 7.18
N ASP A 13 15.76 -9.39 6.39
CA ASP A 13 15.12 -10.64 6.82
C ASP A 13 15.82 -11.24 8.04
N HIS A 14 15.11 -11.30 9.16
CA HIS A 14 15.66 -11.75 10.45
C HIS A 14 16.16 -13.21 10.42
N ARG A 15 15.51 -14.08 9.64
CA ARG A 15 15.92 -15.48 9.47
C ARG A 15 17.20 -15.63 8.67
N ILE A 16 17.38 -14.76 7.68
CA ILE A 16 18.61 -14.69 6.91
C ILE A 16 19.71 -14.02 7.74
N MET A 17 19.39 -12.99 8.54
CA MET A 17 20.35 -12.32 9.40
C MET A 17 20.93 -13.23 10.51
N GLU A 18 20.17 -14.15 11.06
CA GLU A 18 20.70 -15.13 12.04
C GLU A 18 21.69 -16.11 11.42
N SER A 19 21.56 -16.41 10.13
CA SER A 19 22.48 -17.28 9.37
C SER A 19 23.67 -16.55 8.74
N LEU A 20 23.62 -15.21 8.67
CA LEU A 20 24.64 -14.39 8.04
C LEU A 20 25.62 -13.84 9.09
N THR A 21 26.91 -13.88 8.77
CA THR A 21 27.88 -13.13 9.56
C THR A 21 27.57 -11.64 9.56
N PRO A 22 27.79 -10.90 10.67
CA PRO A 22 27.50 -9.45 10.76
C PRO A 22 28.18 -8.62 9.63
N ALA A 23 29.24 -9.15 9.08
CA ALA A 23 29.93 -8.54 7.92
C ALA A 23 29.07 -8.61 6.65
N LEU A 24 28.40 -9.74 6.39
CA LEU A 24 27.63 -9.93 5.17
C LEU A 24 26.31 -9.10 5.19
N SER A 25 25.65 -8.96 6.33
CA SER A 25 24.47 -8.08 6.44
C SER A 25 24.84 -6.61 6.20
N ARG A 26 26.00 -6.16 6.73
CA ARG A 26 26.51 -4.80 6.45
C ARG A 26 26.84 -4.59 4.99
N THR A 27 27.44 -5.57 4.32
CA THR A 27 27.74 -5.48 2.88
C THR A 27 26.47 -5.45 2.03
N LEU A 28 25.42 -6.18 2.41
CA LEU A 28 24.13 -6.14 1.71
C LEU A 28 23.46 -4.77 1.86
N ILE A 29 23.45 -4.20 3.06
CA ILE A 29 22.90 -2.85 3.29
C ILE A 29 23.74 -1.80 2.55
N ALA A 30 25.07 -1.88 2.61
CA ALA A 30 25.95 -0.96 1.88
C ALA A 30 25.73 -1.07 0.37
N SER A 31 25.60 -2.27 -0.18
CA SER A 31 25.30 -2.47 -1.60
C SER A 31 23.94 -1.90 -2.00
N PHE A 32 22.90 -2.03 -1.14
CA PHE A 32 21.63 -1.37 -1.37
C PHE A 32 21.78 0.15 -1.48
N VAL A 33 22.49 0.78 -0.54
CA VAL A 33 22.72 2.23 -0.54
C VAL A 33 23.46 2.66 -1.81
N VAL A 34 24.50 1.92 -2.22
CA VAL A 34 25.26 2.21 -3.43
C VAL A 34 24.38 2.07 -4.68
N PHE A 35 23.63 0.98 -4.82
CA PHE A 35 22.74 0.80 -5.97
C PHE A 35 21.61 1.82 -6.01
N PHE A 36 21.08 2.20 -4.85
CA PHE A 36 20.04 3.22 -4.75
C PHE A 36 20.59 4.61 -5.12
N ALA A 37 21.76 4.98 -4.60
CA ALA A 37 22.43 6.23 -4.96
C ALA A 37 22.79 6.28 -6.46
N ALA A 38 23.31 5.18 -7.01
CA ALA A 38 23.61 5.07 -8.44
C ALA A 38 22.33 5.17 -9.29
N PHE A 39 21.21 4.60 -8.83
CA PHE A 39 19.93 4.75 -9.51
C PHE A 39 19.47 6.22 -9.53
N ILE A 40 19.50 6.91 -8.39
CA ILE A 40 19.13 8.34 -8.31
C ILE A 40 20.04 9.19 -9.20
N TYR A 41 21.36 8.96 -9.15
CA TYR A 41 22.32 9.66 -10.02
C TYR A 41 22.03 9.42 -11.50
N ARG A 42 21.71 8.18 -11.87
CA ARG A 42 21.37 7.82 -13.25
C ARG A 42 20.06 8.50 -13.71
N GLU A 43 19.05 8.56 -12.83
CA GLU A 43 17.79 9.26 -13.12
C GLU A 43 18.00 10.77 -13.34
N TRP A 44 18.88 11.40 -12.55
CA TRP A 44 19.16 12.83 -12.72
C TRP A 44 19.95 13.16 -14.00
N THR A 45 20.74 12.22 -14.50
CA THR A 45 21.62 12.45 -15.65
C THR A 45 21.08 11.84 -16.96
N ALA A 46 19.99 11.09 -16.91
CA ALA A 46 19.41 10.44 -18.06
C ALA A 46 18.73 11.45 -19.01
N ALA A 47 18.93 11.27 -20.32
CA ALA A 47 18.24 12.05 -21.34
C ALA A 47 16.73 11.72 -21.42
N SER A 48 16.35 10.51 -21.00
CA SER A 48 14.95 10.07 -20.84
C SER A 48 14.82 9.32 -19.50
N PRO A 49 14.60 10.02 -18.40
CA PRO A 49 14.46 9.41 -17.08
C PRO A 49 13.16 8.60 -16.99
N ILE A 50 13.20 7.47 -16.27
CA ILE A 50 12.01 6.68 -15.96
C ILE A 50 11.15 7.42 -14.94
N LEU A 51 11.79 8.16 -14.00
CA LEU A 51 11.17 9.00 -13.01
C LEU A 51 11.56 10.45 -13.27
N ASP A 52 10.66 11.21 -13.87
CA ASP A 52 10.88 12.66 -13.97
C ASP A 52 10.67 13.31 -12.61
N LEU A 53 11.79 13.62 -11.94
CA LEU A 53 11.79 14.25 -10.63
C LEU A 53 11.21 15.67 -10.67
N SER A 54 11.06 16.28 -11.85
CA SER A 54 10.41 17.57 -12.01
C SER A 54 8.92 17.51 -11.66
N LEU A 55 8.27 16.34 -11.82
CA LEU A 55 6.88 16.12 -11.44
C LEU A 55 6.61 16.39 -9.96
N PHE A 56 7.61 16.19 -9.10
CA PHE A 56 7.49 16.54 -7.68
C PHE A 56 7.45 18.04 -7.41
N ARG A 57 7.69 18.90 -8.39
CA ARG A 57 7.43 20.35 -8.29
C ARG A 57 5.94 20.66 -8.46
N ILE A 58 5.17 19.77 -9.07
CA ILE A 58 3.72 19.89 -9.21
C ILE A 58 3.08 19.52 -7.86
N ARG A 59 2.51 20.52 -7.18
CA ARG A 59 1.93 20.35 -5.84
C ARG A 59 0.90 19.21 -5.77
N MET A 60 0.07 19.07 -6.80
CA MET A 60 -0.95 18.01 -6.85
C MET A 60 -0.32 16.63 -6.91
N PHE A 61 0.69 16.44 -7.76
CA PHE A 61 1.44 15.20 -7.90
C PHE A 61 2.12 14.80 -6.58
N THR A 62 2.81 15.75 -5.95
CA THR A 62 3.52 15.52 -4.67
C THR A 62 2.56 15.15 -3.54
N LEU A 63 1.43 15.87 -3.40
CA LEU A 63 0.44 15.58 -2.37
C LEU A 63 -0.24 14.22 -2.61
N SER A 64 -0.55 13.87 -3.86
CA SER A 64 -1.10 12.57 -4.23
C SER A 64 -0.11 11.44 -3.96
N SER A 65 1.18 11.63 -4.26
CA SER A 65 2.24 10.66 -3.97
C SER A 65 2.43 10.45 -2.46
N LEU A 66 2.41 11.54 -1.68
CA LEU A 66 2.49 11.46 -0.22
C LEU A 66 1.27 10.76 0.38
N ALA A 67 0.07 11.06 -0.11
CA ALA A 67 -1.15 10.39 0.30
C ALA A 67 -1.09 8.90 -0.02
N LEU A 68 -0.57 8.52 -1.21
CA LEU A 68 -0.37 7.13 -1.60
C LEU A 68 0.58 6.40 -0.65
N LEU A 69 1.67 7.05 -0.25
CA LEU A 69 2.62 6.49 0.72
C LEU A 69 1.95 6.24 2.08
N LEU A 70 1.26 7.25 2.62
CA LEU A 70 0.61 7.15 3.93
C LEU A 70 -0.51 6.11 3.96
N VAL A 71 -1.35 6.09 2.92
CA VAL A 71 -2.41 5.08 2.76
C VAL A 71 -1.79 3.70 2.58
N GLY A 72 -0.69 3.57 1.83
CA GLY A 72 0.04 2.32 1.67
C GLY A 72 0.53 1.76 2.99
N VAL A 73 1.12 2.59 3.85
CA VAL A 73 1.54 2.19 5.21
C VAL A 73 0.34 1.71 6.04
N ALA A 74 -0.76 2.45 6.03
CA ALA A 74 -1.97 2.06 6.76
C ALA A 74 -2.55 0.72 6.24
N GLN A 75 -2.52 0.49 4.94
CA GLN A 75 -2.98 -0.77 4.33
C GLN A 75 -2.11 -1.97 4.74
N VAL A 76 -0.78 -1.79 4.75
CA VAL A 76 0.15 -2.84 5.20
C VAL A 76 -0.14 -3.20 6.66
N MET A 77 -0.43 -2.23 7.51
CA MET A 77 -0.77 -2.50 8.91
C MET A 77 -2.05 -3.34 9.04
N ILE A 78 -3.12 -3.01 8.33
CA ILE A 78 -4.36 -3.80 8.36
C ILE A 78 -4.11 -5.20 7.77
N GLY A 79 -3.45 -5.28 6.62
CA GLY A 79 -3.15 -6.54 5.93
C GLY A 79 -2.22 -7.46 6.72
N PHE A 80 -1.40 -6.93 7.63
CA PHE A 80 -0.51 -7.70 8.48
C PHE A 80 -1.16 -8.06 9.82
N VAL A 81 -1.75 -7.09 10.52
CA VAL A 81 -2.28 -7.30 11.87
C VAL A 81 -3.52 -8.18 11.86
N LEU A 82 -4.43 -8.00 10.90
CA LEU A 82 -5.70 -8.71 10.88
C LEU A 82 -5.54 -10.25 10.70
N PRO A 83 -4.69 -10.80 9.83
CA PRO A 83 -4.44 -12.24 9.78
C PRO A 83 -3.90 -12.81 11.09
N PHE A 84 -2.99 -12.09 11.76
CA PHE A 84 -2.46 -12.53 13.06
C PHE A 84 -3.55 -12.55 14.13
N TYR A 85 -4.41 -11.55 14.18
CA TYR A 85 -5.56 -11.56 15.08
C TYR A 85 -6.47 -12.77 14.81
N LEU A 86 -6.83 -13.02 13.55
CA LEU A 86 -7.70 -14.14 13.18
C LEU A 86 -7.08 -15.50 13.52
N GLN A 87 -5.77 -15.63 13.39
CA GLN A 87 -5.06 -16.88 13.67
C GLN A 87 -4.75 -17.06 15.15
N ALA A 88 -4.18 -16.04 15.81
CA ALA A 88 -3.69 -16.14 17.18
C ALA A 88 -4.78 -15.94 18.23
N VAL A 89 -5.80 -15.11 17.95
CA VAL A 89 -6.85 -14.76 18.91
C VAL A 89 -8.13 -15.55 18.66
N LEU A 90 -8.59 -15.63 17.41
CA LEU A 90 -9.79 -16.38 17.05
C LEU A 90 -9.50 -17.85 16.69
N HIS A 91 -8.25 -18.27 16.67
CA HIS A 91 -7.79 -19.65 16.38
C HIS A 91 -8.36 -20.21 15.05
N LEU A 92 -8.59 -19.35 14.05
CA LEU A 92 -9.09 -19.76 12.76
C LEU A 92 -8.00 -20.46 11.94
N LYS A 93 -8.41 -21.44 11.13
CA LYS A 93 -7.50 -22.15 10.22
C LYS A 93 -6.98 -21.20 9.14
N PRO A 94 -5.69 -21.27 8.76
CA PRO A 94 -5.11 -20.39 7.73
C PRO A 94 -5.86 -20.41 6.39
N SER A 95 -6.39 -21.58 5.98
CA SER A 95 -7.21 -21.69 4.77
C SER A 95 -8.50 -20.88 4.83
N PHE A 96 -9.14 -20.82 6.00
CA PHE A 96 -10.36 -20.01 6.20
C PHE A 96 -10.03 -18.52 6.26
N ILE A 97 -8.91 -18.13 6.88
CA ILE A 97 -8.42 -16.75 6.88
C ILE A 97 -8.17 -16.28 5.44
N GLY A 98 -7.49 -17.09 4.61
CA GLY A 98 -7.30 -16.79 3.21
C GLY A 98 -8.61 -16.57 2.46
N LEU A 99 -9.64 -17.38 2.73
CA LEU A 99 -10.97 -17.21 2.15
C LEU A 99 -11.63 -15.89 2.57
N LEU A 100 -11.51 -15.50 3.84
CA LEU A 100 -12.03 -14.22 4.33
C LEU A 100 -11.35 -13.04 3.62
N PHE A 101 -10.04 -13.11 3.39
CA PHE A 101 -9.28 -12.06 2.71
C PHE A 101 -9.65 -11.89 1.24
N VAL A 102 -10.24 -12.89 0.58
CA VAL A 102 -10.77 -12.75 -0.79
C VAL A 102 -11.93 -11.73 -0.84
N SER A 103 -12.61 -11.47 0.26
CA SER A 103 -13.71 -10.48 0.30
C SER A 103 -13.23 -9.06 -0.08
N ALA A 104 -12.06 -8.62 0.37
CA ALA A 104 -11.56 -7.28 0.07
C ALA A 104 -11.30 -7.04 -1.45
N PRO A 105 -10.59 -7.91 -2.19
CA PRO A 105 -10.47 -7.82 -3.64
C PRO A 105 -11.83 -7.86 -4.37
N ILE A 106 -12.78 -8.66 -3.91
CA ILE A 106 -14.12 -8.72 -4.52
C ILE A 106 -14.78 -7.34 -4.44
N PHE A 107 -14.78 -6.70 -3.26
CA PHE A 107 -15.31 -5.35 -3.12
C PHE A 107 -14.56 -4.35 -4.01
N THR A 108 -13.24 -4.43 -4.07
CA THR A 108 -12.42 -3.54 -4.90
C THR A 108 -12.80 -3.67 -6.38
N VAL A 109 -12.80 -4.88 -6.92
CA VAL A 109 -13.07 -5.12 -8.34
C VAL A 109 -14.50 -4.75 -8.71
N THR A 110 -15.48 -5.13 -7.88
CA THR A 110 -16.90 -4.87 -8.14
C THR A 110 -17.23 -3.37 -8.13
N LEU A 111 -16.57 -2.60 -7.26
CA LEU A 111 -16.87 -1.19 -7.08
C LEU A 111 -16.02 -0.27 -7.97
N SER A 112 -14.88 -0.74 -8.49
CA SER A 112 -13.99 0.07 -9.32
C SER A 112 -14.69 0.76 -10.51
N PRO A 113 -15.60 0.13 -11.26
CA PRO A 113 -16.32 0.81 -12.34
C PRO A 113 -17.22 1.95 -11.85
N LEU A 114 -17.90 1.75 -10.70
CA LEU A 114 -18.75 2.79 -10.09
C LEU A 114 -17.92 3.96 -9.58
N VAL A 115 -16.75 3.66 -9.01
CA VAL A 115 -15.81 4.68 -8.55
C VAL A 115 -15.24 5.46 -9.72
N GLY A 116 -14.87 4.78 -10.84
CA GLY A 116 -14.43 5.44 -12.05
C GLY A 116 -15.46 6.44 -12.55
N TRP A 117 -16.70 6.00 -12.69
CA TRP A 117 -17.83 6.88 -13.09
C TRP A 117 -18.03 8.06 -12.11
N ALA A 118 -17.89 7.85 -10.80
CA ALA A 118 -18.00 8.92 -9.82
C ALA A 118 -16.84 9.93 -9.96
N VAL A 119 -15.61 9.44 -10.19
CA VAL A 119 -14.43 10.28 -10.42
C VAL A 119 -14.61 11.16 -11.65
N ASP A 120 -15.17 10.61 -12.75
CA ASP A 120 -15.44 11.37 -13.97
C ASP A 120 -16.48 12.48 -13.76
N LYS A 121 -17.47 12.26 -12.88
CA LYS A 121 -18.53 13.24 -12.61
C LYS A 121 -18.18 14.31 -11.58
N VAL A 122 -17.59 13.93 -10.46
CA VAL A 122 -17.36 14.83 -9.32
C VAL A 122 -15.90 15.16 -9.09
N GLY A 123 -15.02 14.64 -9.95
CA GLY A 123 -13.58 14.75 -9.81
C GLY A 123 -12.98 13.81 -8.76
N PRO A 124 -11.65 13.65 -8.77
CA PRO A 124 -10.97 12.65 -7.95
C PRO A 124 -10.92 12.98 -6.44
N ARG A 125 -11.08 14.25 -6.06
CA ARG A 125 -10.91 14.69 -4.65
C ARG A 125 -11.97 14.09 -3.71
N VAL A 126 -13.22 14.09 -4.13
CA VAL A 126 -14.34 13.65 -3.29
C VAL A 126 -14.28 12.14 -3.04
N PRO A 127 -14.18 11.26 -4.07
CA PRO A 127 -14.07 9.84 -3.83
C PRO A 127 -12.79 9.44 -3.09
N ALA A 128 -11.65 10.12 -3.32
CA ALA A 128 -10.42 9.89 -2.57
C ALA A 128 -10.59 10.17 -1.07
N THR A 129 -11.24 11.29 -0.71
CA THR A 129 -11.51 11.65 0.70
C THR A 129 -12.44 10.64 1.36
N ILE A 130 -13.48 10.22 0.67
CA ILE A 130 -14.39 9.16 1.15
C ILE A 130 -13.61 7.85 1.35
N GLY A 131 -12.72 7.50 0.41
CA GLY A 131 -11.86 6.31 0.52
C GLY A 131 -10.98 6.33 1.77
N ILE A 132 -10.32 7.45 2.05
CA ILE A 132 -9.52 7.61 3.29
C ILE A 132 -10.41 7.51 4.54
N SER A 133 -11.61 8.04 4.50
CA SER A 133 -12.56 7.95 5.61
C SER A 133 -12.97 6.49 5.88
N PHE A 134 -13.20 5.69 4.83
CA PHE A 134 -13.45 4.25 4.97
C PHE A 134 -12.22 3.50 5.49
N LEU A 135 -11.01 3.89 5.09
CA LEU A 135 -9.78 3.28 5.63
C LEU A 135 -9.62 3.57 7.12
N ALA A 136 -9.89 4.80 7.53
CA ALA A 136 -9.89 5.17 8.95
C ALA A 136 -10.96 4.40 9.73
N ALA A 137 -12.17 4.26 9.17
CA ALA A 137 -13.24 3.47 9.75
C ALA A 137 -12.88 1.98 9.86
N ALA A 138 -12.19 1.42 8.86
CA ALA A 138 -11.68 0.03 8.91
C ALA A 138 -10.66 -0.15 10.05
N GLY A 139 -9.68 0.74 10.17
CA GLY A 139 -8.71 0.72 11.26
C GLY A 139 -9.36 0.90 12.63
N PHE A 140 -10.30 1.85 12.74
CA PHE A 140 -11.02 2.12 13.98
C PHE A 140 -11.91 0.95 14.38
N SER A 141 -12.72 0.40 13.47
CA SER A 141 -13.54 -0.80 13.74
C SER A 141 -12.68 -2.02 14.08
N GLY A 142 -11.51 -2.16 13.43
CA GLY A 142 -10.52 -3.19 13.76
C GLY A 142 -10.01 -3.11 15.19
N SER A 143 -9.90 -1.91 15.77
CA SER A 143 -9.46 -1.73 17.17
C SER A 143 -10.46 -2.22 18.21
N TYR A 144 -11.72 -2.41 17.84
CA TYR A 144 -12.76 -2.97 18.71
C TYR A 144 -12.88 -4.49 18.65
N LEU A 145 -12.11 -5.15 17.80
CA LEU A 145 -12.10 -6.61 17.73
C LEU A 145 -11.55 -7.21 19.04
N ARG A 146 -12.31 -8.15 19.62
CA ARG A 146 -12.02 -8.80 20.89
C ARG A 146 -11.89 -10.32 20.71
N PRO A 147 -11.33 -11.05 21.67
CA PRO A 147 -11.25 -12.50 21.60
C PRO A 147 -12.60 -13.23 21.46
N ASP A 148 -13.67 -12.61 21.91
CA ASP A 148 -15.06 -13.08 21.81
C ASP A 148 -15.80 -12.59 20.56
N SER A 149 -15.15 -11.79 19.72
CA SER A 149 -15.77 -11.28 18.50
C SER A 149 -16.02 -12.39 17.50
N HIS A 150 -17.20 -12.33 16.86
CA HIS A 150 -17.50 -13.25 15.77
C HIS A 150 -16.66 -12.92 14.54
N TRP A 151 -16.23 -13.92 13.77
CA TRP A 151 -15.41 -13.73 12.56
C TRP A 151 -16.05 -12.80 11.51
N LEU A 152 -17.38 -12.66 11.49
CA LEU A 152 -18.10 -11.71 10.63
C LEU A 152 -17.71 -10.25 10.90
N ALA A 153 -17.29 -9.91 12.10
CA ALA A 153 -16.80 -8.55 12.39
C ALA A 153 -15.51 -8.26 11.60
N ALA A 154 -14.63 -9.24 11.46
CA ALA A 154 -13.44 -9.11 10.62
C ALA A 154 -13.78 -8.97 9.12
N VAL A 155 -14.84 -9.66 8.65
CA VAL A 155 -15.36 -9.46 7.28
C VAL A 155 -15.84 -8.02 7.09
N GLY A 156 -16.48 -7.42 8.08
CA GLY A 156 -16.86 -6.01 8.05
C GLY A 156 -15.65 -5.07 7.90
N VAL A 157 -14.57 -5.34 8.64
CA VAL A 157 -13.31 -4.59 8.49
C VAL A 157 -12.73 -4.76 7.09
N LEU A 158 -12.71 -5.98 6.56
CA LEU A 158 -12.22 -6.29 5.20
C LEU A 158 -13.08 -5.63 4.11
N ALA A 159 -14.40 -5.56 4.30
CA ALA A 159 -15.30 -4.87 3.39
C ALA A 159 -15.00 -3.35 3.35
N LEU A 160 -14.89 -2.72 4.52
CA LEU A 160 -14.49 -1.30 4.63
C LEU A 160 -13.13 -1.05 3.99
N TRP A 161 -12.18 -1.95 4.19
CA TRP A 161 -10.86 -1.88 3.58
C TRP A 161 -10.92 -2.01 2.06
N GLY A 162 -11.70 -2.94 1.51
CA GLY A 162 -11.93 -3.10 0.07
C GLY A 162 -12.56 -1.85 -0.57
N LEU A 163 -13.60 -1.28 0.09
CA LEU A 163 -14.21 0.00 -0.29
C LEU A 163 -13.19 1.14 -0.31
N ALA A 164 -12.43 1.28 0.76
CA ALA A 164 -11.38 2.29 0.90
C ALA A 164 -10.36 2.19 -0.24
N THR A 165 -9.90 0.97 -0.52
CA THR A 165 -8.92 0.67 -1.57
C THR A 165 -9.45 1.09 -2.94
N SER A 166 -10.66 0.66 -3.30
CA SER A 166 -11.27 1.02 -4.58
C SER A 166 -11.40 2.54 -4.75
N LEU A 167 -12.00 3.21 -3.77
CA LEU A 167 -12.24 4.66 -3.80
C LEU A 167 -10.94 5.46 -3.84
N PHE A 168 -9.98 5.14 -2.98
CA PHE A 168 -8.75 5.90 -2.89
C PHE A 168 -7.84 5.69 -4.09
N PHE A 169 -7.50 4.44 -4.44
CA PHE A 169 -6.51 4.20 -5.50
C PHE A 169 -6.99 4.66 -6.86
N THR A 170 -8.24 4.34 -7.25
CA THR A 170 -8.79 4.81 -8.53
C THR A 170 -8.74 6.33 -8.64
N SER A 171 -9.20 7.02 -7.59
CA SER A 171 -9.23 8.49 -7.57
C SER A 171 -7.83 9.10 -7.54
N ASN A 172 -6.92 8.55 -6.72
CA ASN A 172 -5.58 9.08 -6.58
C ASN A 172 -4.75 8.89 -7.85
N HIS A 173 -4.87 7.74 -8.51
CA HIS A 173 -4.21 7.51 -9.80
C HIS A 173 -4.72 8.48 -10.87
N THR A 174 -6.03 8.69 -10.97
CA THR A 174 -6.59 9.70 -11.88
C THR A 174 -6.05 11.10 -11.57
N ALA A 175 -6.03 11.49 -10.28
CA ALA A 175 -5.50 12.78 -9.86
C ALA A 175 -4.01 12.96 -10.23
N MET A 176 -3.21 11.91 -10.11
CA MET A 176 -1.79 11.94 -10.49
C MET A 176 -1.64 12.09 -12.01
N ILE A 177 -2.32 11.27 -12.81
CA ILE A 177 -2.23 11.30 -14.27
C ILE A 177 -2.70 12.64 -14.81
N THR A 178 -3.84 13.14 -14.36
CA THR A 178 -4.39 14.43 -14.84
C THR A 178 -3.62 15.66 -14.35
N SER A 179 -2.67 15.49 -13.42
CA SER A 179 -1.82 16.59 -12.95
C SER A 179 -0.57 16.79 -13.79
N VAL A 180 -0.23 15.83 -14.65
CA VAL A 180 0.94 15.91 -15.54
C VAL A 180 0.52 16.63 -16.81
N PRO A 181 1.24 17.69 -17.25
CA PRO A 181 0.99 18.36 -18.52
C PRO A 181 1.19 17.39 -19.69
N ASP A 182 0.30 17.42 -20.67
CA ASP A 182 0.51 16.78 -21.97
C ASP A 182 1.69 17.49 -22.68
N GLU A 183 2.75 16.73 -23.04
CA GLU A 183 3.88 17.24 -23.83
C GLU A 183 3.50 17.38 -25.32
#